data_9355ebd169a46e344ee0117591eb750d
#
_entry.id   9355ebd169a46e344ee0117591eb750d
#
_cell.length_a   1.000
_cell.length_b   1.000
_cell.length_c   1.000
_cell.angle_alpha   90.00
_cell.angle_beta   90.00
_cell.angle_gamma   90.00
#
_symmetry.space_group_name_H-M   'P 1'
#
loop_
_entity.id
_entity.type
_entity.pdbx_description
1 polymer ?
#
loop_
_entity_poly.entity_id
_entity_poly.type
_entity_poly.pdbx_seq_one_letter_code
_entity_poly.pdbx_strand_id
1 'polypeptide(L)'
;MMRKWCGILIAVFAMCGAQASSRSDTSAVRGERMVLTLDKAIALALEQNRDVMVAEQERYKADAQINEAWADALPQIAVAGQYMRNVQLPVIFLSPNTAFNPTDQTELLELGSKNSYSMGVSFTQTLYSRKVGVALDIAHTYEDYTEEAYRATTQGVTLAVKKAYYGVLLCVKLVEANKQGLDIVRANCENIRSQYNHGNAAEYDLLRAEVELANTEPTLISAENNLLLARNALKTLLAIPLETDVDVTGEFTFEEVAPPLLEESRTEALSNNPSIAGLKLRESLLEKNISIEKAGYFPSLSLFGAYQSQSQDNTFNFSKYLWAKSLNVGLQLSYTLFDGFKTGARTEQASVEHEEARYQRMKAEEGLRVQVQSAELKMVEAKKRIEGQQKNIEQAEKAVHIAQTRYKSGVGTQLELLDSQVALTRAQTNYALAIYDFLVAKADWSNAVGAAR
;
A
#
# COMPACT_ATOMS: atom_id res chain seq x y z
N MET A 1 56.26 14.88 14.30
CA MET A 1 54.96 14.27 14.43
C MET A 1 54.13 14.39 13.13
N MET A 2 54.70 14.03 11.99
CA MET A 2 54.02 14.19 10.66
C MET A 2 54.32 12.94 9.81
N ARG A 3 53.84 11.77 10.22
CA ARG A 3 54.10 10.55 9.42
C ARG A 3 53.06 9.45 9.56
N LYS A 4 51.79 9.76 9.97
CA LYS A 4 50.72 8.76 10.15
C LYS A 4 49.36 9.10 9.49
N TRP A 5 49.32 10.05 8.54
CA TRP A 5 48.03 10.44 7.90
C TRP A 5 47.95 10.14 6.38
N CYS A 6 48.85 9.32 5.84
CA CYS A 6 48.86 8.98 4.43
C CYS A 6 48.28 7.59 4.10
N GLY A 7 47.60 6.95 5.06
CA GLY A 7 47.11 5.55 4.94
C GLY A 7 45.62 5.36 4.84
N ILE A 8 44.78 6.41 4.86
CA ILE A 8 43.30 6.25 4.95
C ILE A 8 42.55 6.50 3.62
N LEU A 9 43.22 6.95 2.59
CA LEU A 9 42.55 7.37 1.32
C LEU A 9 42.55 6.31 0.20
N ILE A 10 43.02 5.07 0.42
CA ILE A 10 43.04 3.98 -0.60
C ILE A 10 42.16 2.79 -0.23
N ALA A 11 41.48 2.80 0.94
CA ALA A 11 40.69 1.65 1.43
C ALA A 11 39.18 1.72 1.13
N VAL A 12 38.66 2.69 0.40
CA VAL A 12 37.21 2.86 0.16
C VAL A 12 36.76 2.24 -1.19
N PHE A 13 37.65 1.71 -2.02
CA PHE A 13 37.24 1.23 -3.37
C PHE A 13 37.26 -0.32 -3.52
N ALA A 14 37.36 -1.08 -2.45
CA ALA A 14 37.46 -2.55 -2.54
C ALA A 14 36.49 -3.33 -1.65
N MET A 15 35.27 -2.81 -1.36
CA MET A 15 34.23 -3.55 -0.65
C MET A 15 32.86 -3.43 -1.33
N CYS A 16 32.83 -3.68 -2.63
CA CYS A 16 31.59 -3.90 -3.38
C CYS A 16 31.70 -5.25 -4.11
N GLY A 17 31.44 -6.34 -3.39
CA GLY A 17 31.45 -7.64 -4.03
C GLY A 17 31.49 -8.79 -3.02
N ALA A 18 30.36 -9.13 -2.42
CA ALA A 18 29.94 -10.48 -2.03
C ALA A 18 28.76 -10.40 -1.03
N GLN A 19 27.59 -10.04 -1.50
CA GLN A 19 26.38 -10.53 -0.85
C GLN A 19 26.00 -11.82 -1.59
N ALA A 20 26.42 -12.93 -1.01
CA ALA A 20 25.96 -14.25 -1.41
C ALA A 20 24.44 -14.30 -1.18
N SER A 21 23.71 -14.49 -2.27
CA SER A 21 22.30 -14.86 -2.24
C SER A 21 22.18 -16.15 -1.41
N SER A 22 21.63 -16.05 -0.22
CA SER A 22 21.00 -17.19 0.42
C SER A 22 19.79 -17.56 -0.43
N ARG A 23 19.95 -18.47 -1.35
CA ARG A 23 18.83 -19.22 -1.90
C ARG A 23 18.17 -19.91 -0.72
N SER A 24 17.02 -19.39 -0.30
CA SER A 24 16.08 -20.16 0.47
C SER A 24 15.69 -21.36 -0.39
N ASP A 25 16.14 -22.54 0.01
CA ASP A 25 15.64 -23.79 -0.47
C ASP A 25 14.13 -23.82 -0.25
N THR A 26 13.41 -23.47 -1.29
CA THR A 26 11.99 -23.79 -1.41
C THR A 26 11.92 -25.28 -1.73
N SER A 27 12.19 -26.10 -0.70
CA SER A 27 11.83 -27.52 -0.75
C SER A 27 10.30 -27.54 -0.88
N ALA A 28 9.84 -27.95 -2.05
CA ALA A 28 8.45 -28.22 -2.36
C ALA A 28 7.91 -29.24 -1.35
N VAL A 29 7.24 -28.76 -0.32
CA VAL A 29 6.39 -29.57 0.57
C VAL A 29 5.14 -29.92 -0.23
N ARG A 30 5.25 -30.98 -1.04
CA ARG A 30 4.11 -31.67 -1.63
C ARG A 30 3.47 -32.49 -0.50
N GLY A 31 2.28 -32.09 -0.03
CA GLY A 31 1.37 -33.05 0.58
C GLY A 31 0.82 -32.77 1.97
N GLU A 32 1.15 -31.68 2.65
CA GLU A 32 0.41 -31.35 3.89
C GLU A 32 -0.69 -30.32 3.60
N ARG A 33 -1.93 -30.73 3.84
CA ARG A 33 -3.10 -29.85 3.78
C ARG A 33 -2.95 -28.79 4.87
N MET A 34 -2.76 -27.54 4.49
CA MET A 34 -2.59 -26.45 5.42
C MET A 34 -3.93 -26.05 6.02
N VAL A 35 -4.10 -26.28 7.33
CA VAL A 35 -5.31 -25.86 8.05
C VAL A 35 -5.11 -24.46 8.62
N LEU A 36 -5.94 -23.53 8.17
CA LEU A 36 -5.91 -22.13 8.58
C LEU A 36 -7.06 -21.82 9.54
N THR A 37 -6.71 -21.23 10.69
CA THR A 37 -7.64 -20.48 11.55
C THR A 37 -7.60 -19.00 11.17
N LEU A 38 -8.59 -18.20 11.57
CA LEU A 38 -8.63 -16.76 11.27
C LEU A 38 -7.36 -16.04 11.75
N ASP A 39 -6.94 -16.29 12.98
CA ASP A 39 -5.77 -15.63 13.57
C ASP A 39 -4.48 -16.02 12.85
N LYS A 40 -4.32 -17.29 12.46
CA LYS A 40 -3.17 -17.71 11.64
C LYS A 40 -3.18 -17.07 10.26
N ALA A 41 -4.35 -16.95 9.63
CA ALA A 41 -4.48 -16.30 8.34
C ALA A 41 -4.10 -14.81 8.43
N ILE A 42 -4.56 -14.10 9.46
CA ILE A 42 -4.19 -12.69 9.69
C ILE A 42 -2.68 -12.57 9.93
N ALA A 43 -2.11 -13.39 10.84
CA ALA A 43 -0.68 -13.35 11.15
C ALA A 43 0.18 -13.58 9.88
N LEU A 44 -0.18 -14.60 9.08
CA LEU A 44 0.52 -14.91 7.84
C LEU A 44 0.40 -13.79 6.80
N ALA A 45 -0.78 -13.18 6.69
CA ALA A 45 -0.97 -12.04 5.79
C ALA A 45 -0.12 -10.83 6.21
N LEU A 46 -0.08 -10.50 7.50
CA LEU A 46 0.75 -9.40 7.99
C LEU A 46 2.24 -9.63 7.79
N GLU A 47 2.68 -10.89 7.74
CA GLU A 47 4.08 -11.27 7.48
C GLU A 47 4.42 -11.31 5.99
N GLN A 48 3.51 -11.77 5.12
CA GLN A 48 3.84 -12.13 3.73
C GLN A 48 3.10 -11.32 2.67
N ASN A 49 2.07 -10.56 3.03
CA ASN A 49 1.30 -9.77 2.07
C ASN A 49 2.17 -8.67 1.45
N ARG A 50 2.07 -8.54 0.12
CA ARG A 50 2.91 -7.62 -0.64
C ARG A 50 2.63 -6.15 -0.34
N ASP A 51 1.39 -5.79 -0.03
CA ASP A 51 1.02 -4.41 0.29
C ASP A 51 1.61 -4.00 1.65
N VAL A 52 1.61 -4.92 2.64
CA VAL A 52 2.26 -4.70 3.94
C VAL A 52 3.77 -4.54 3.77
N MET A 53 4.41 -5.40 2.96
CA MET A 53 5.84 -5.29 2.68
C MET A 53 6.19 -3.97 1.97
N VAL A 54 5.36 -3.51 1.04
CA VAL A 54 5.55 -2.21 0.38
C VAL A 54 5.44 -1.06 1.38
N ALA A 55 4.43 -1.08 2.25
CA ALA A 55 4.25 -0.06 3.29
C ALA A 55 5.41 -0.05 4.30
N GLU A 56 5.98 -1.21 4.61
CA GLU A 56 7.20 -1.31 5.44
C GLU A 56 8.42 -0.69 4.75
N GLN A 57 8.60 -0.93 3.43
CA GLN A 57 9.70 -0.30 2.68
C GLN A 57 9.55 1.23 2.60
N GLU A 58 8.33 1.77 2.56
CA GLU A 58 8.11 3.23 2.62
C GLU A 58 8.55 3.83 3.96
N ARG A 59 8.45 3.09 5.07
CA ARG A 59 9.01 3.53 6.37
C ARG A 59 10.53 3.62 6.32
N TYR A 60 11.23 2.58 5.80
CA TYR A 60 12.68 2.65 5.63
C TYR A 60 13.13 3.77 4.70
N LYS A 61 12.33 4.07 3.69
CA LYS A 61 12.57 5.21 2.79
C LYS A 61 12.42 6.54 3.52
N ALA A 62 11.45 6.68 4.44
CA ALA A 62 11.28 7.87 5.25
C ALA A 62 12.50 8.11 6.16
N ASP A 63 13.03 7.06 6.81
CA ASP A 63 14.29 7.14 7.57
C ASP A 63 15.47 7.66 6.71
N ALA A 64 15.55 7.16 5.47
CA ALA A 64 16.59 7.61 4.54
C ALA A 64 16.40 9.08 4.12
N GLN A 65 15.15 9.55 3.99
CA GLN A 65 14.85 10.96 3.68
C GLN A 65 15.20 11.90 4.85
N ILE A 66 15.08 11.46 6.10
CA ILE A 66 15.59 12.22 7.26
C ILE A 66 17.11 12.41 7.13
N ASN A 67 17.83 11.32 6.80
CA ASN A 67 19.28 11.39 6.60
C ASN A 67 19.66 12.30 5.41
N GLU A 68 18.86 12.30 4.34
CA GLU A 68 19.01 13.21 3.20
C GLU A 68 18.82 14.67 3.62
N ALA A 69 17.76 14.97 4.40
CA ALA A 69 17.53 16.31 4.92
C ALA A 69 18.66 16.79 5.86
N TRP A 70 19.23 15.89 6.65
CA TRP A 70 20.43 16.17 7.47
C TRP A 70 21.66 16.44 6.61
N ALA A 71 21.80 15.80 5.45
CA ALA A 71 22.96 15.98 4.58
C ALA A 71 23.10 17.45 4.09
N ASP A 72 22.00 18.20 3.95
CA ASP A 72 22.02 19.61 3.60
C ASP A 72 22.64 20.51 4.71
N ALA A 73 22.69 20.04 5.95
CA ALA A 73 23.35 20.70 7.07
C ALA A 73 24.83 20.26 7.23
N LEU A 74 25.21 19.12 6.65
CA LEU A 74 26.55 18.56 6.77
C LEU A 74 27.52 19.16 5.74
N PRO A 75 28.85 19.05 6.00
CA PRO A 75 29.86 19.48 5.03
C PRO A 75 29.77 18.70 3.73
N GLN A 76 29.71 19.41 2.62
CA GLN A 76 29.78 18.86 1.27
C GLN A 76 31.18 19.07 0.69
N ILE A 77 31.84 17.99 0.28
CA ILE A 77 33.18 18.00 -0.29
C ILE A 77 33.08 17.49 -1.73
N ALA A 78 33.50 18.27 -2.68
CA ALA A 78 33.52 17.91 -4.09
C ALA A 78 34.93 18.02 -4.68
N VAL A 79 35.29 17.09 -5.54
CA VAL A 79 36.52 17.12 -6.33
C VAL A 79 36.13 17.33 -7.78
N ALA A 80 36.71 18.32 -8.43
CA ALA A 80 36.50 18.61 -9.84
C ALA A 80 37.83 18.71 -10.58
N GLY A 81 37.90 18.12 -11.77
CA GLY A 81 39.01 18.25 -12.70
C GLY A 81 38.49 18.64 -14.08
N GLN A 82 39.13 19.61 -14.70
CA GLN A 82 38.77 20.09 -16.03
C GLN A 82 40.00 20.20 -16.91
N TYR A 83 39.92 19.70 -18.12
CA TYR A 83 40.80 20.02 -19.22
C TYR A 83 40.01 20.79 -20.27
N MET A 84 40.56 21.93 -20.71
CA MET A 84 39.97 22.76 -21.75
C MET A 84 41.04 23.04 -22.81
N ARG A 85 40.68 22.81 -24.07
CA ARG A 85 41.49 23.18 -25.21
C ARG A 85 40.84 24.37 -25.93
N ASN A 86 41.53 25.48 -25.92
CA ASN A 86 41.13 26.65 -26.70
C ASN A 86 41.51 26.43 -28.18
N VAL A 87 40.55 26.23 -29.04
CA VAL A 87 40.78 26.08 -30.50
C VAL A 87 41.24 27.41 -31.08
N GLN A 88 40.68 28.52 -30.59
CA GLN A 88 41.09 29.88 -30.88
C GLN A 88 41.22 30.63 -29.55
N LEU A 89 42.35 31.29 -29.35
CA LEU A 89 42.59 32.06 -28.12
C LEU A 89 41.76 33.36 -28.15
N PRO A 90 41.23 33.76 -26.96
CA PRO A 90 40.62 35.07 -26.84
C PRO A 90 41.68 36.18 -27.08
N VAL A 91 41.25 37.24 -27.72
CA VAL A 91 42.10 38.37 -28.00
C VAL A 91 41.62 39.64 -27.29
N ILE A 92 42.55 40.46 -26.84
CA ILE A 92 42.27 41.80 -26.33
C ILE A 92 42.75 42.78 -27.38
N PHE A 93 41.94 43.80 -27.69
CA PHE A 93 42.28 44.91 -28.53
C PHE A 93 43.04 45.95 -27.70
N LEU A 94 44.28 46.10 -27.95
CA LEU A 94 45.13 47.16 -27.34
C LEU A 94 44.96 48.46 -28.10
N SER A 95 44.44 49.49 -27.44
CA SER A 95 44.27 50.82 -28.03
C SER A 95 45.62 51.40 -28.35
N PRO A 96 45.72 52.18 -29.49
CA PRO A 96 46.96 52.87 -29.89
C PRO A 96 47.44 53.86 -28.80
N ASN A 97 48.73 54.12 -28.77
CA ASN A 97 49.37 55.16 -27.92
C ASN A 97 49.15 54.95 -26.43
N THR A 98 49.10 53.67 -25.97
CA THR A 98 49.03 53.30 -24.54
C THR A 98 50.35 52.69 -24.05
N ALA A 99 50.54 52.58 -22.73
CA ALA A 99 51.76 52.00 -22.19
C ALA A 99 51.98 50.55 -22.61
N PHE A 100 50.90 49.82 -23.02
CA PHE A 100 50.93 48.41 -23.46
C PHE A 100 50.94 48.29 -24.99
N ASN A 101 50.64 49.35 -25.69
CA ASN A 101 50.69 49.44 -27.16
C ASN A 101 51.19 50.86 -27.58
N PRO A 102 52.46 51.03 -27.66
CA PRO A 102 53.03 52.35 -28.05
C PRO A 102 52.91 52.71 -29.57
N THR A 103 52.32 51.78 -30.35
CA THR A 103 52.11 51.97 -31.80
C THR A 103 50.89 52.85 -32.10
N ASP A 104 50.80 53.35 -33.31
CA ASP A 104 49.70 54.18 -33.76
C ASP A 104 48.48 53.41 -34.26
N GLN A 105 48.52 52.06 -34.14
CA GLN A 105 47.49 51.17 -34.61
C GLN A 105 46.98 50.25 -33.45
N THR A 106 45.72 49.81 -33.56
CA THR A 106 45.16 48.83 -32.63
C THR A 106 45.86 47.49 -32.84
N GLU A 107 46.50 46.98 -31.81
CA GLU A 107 47.12 45.67 -31.81
C GLU A 107 46.19 44.60 -31.13
N LEU A 108 46.26 43.32 -31.60
CA LEU A 108 45.57 42.16 -31.02
C LEU A 108 46.56 41.42 -30.19
N LEU A 109 46.27 41.31 -28.87
CA LEU A 109 47.01 40.47 -27.95
C LEU A 109 46.23 39.21 -27.64
N GLU A 110 46.74 38.04 -28.02
CA GLU A 110 46.17 36.74 -27.63
C GLU A 110 46.42 36.48 -26.15
N LEU A 111 45.36 36.16 -25.41
CA LEU A 111 45.45 35.85 -23.98
C LEU A 111 45.24 34.36 -23.71
N GLY A 112 46.06 33.85 -22.76
CA GLY A 112 45.96 32.48 -22.29
C GLY A 112 46.80 31.49 -23.08
N SER A 113 46.46 30.22 -22.98
CA SER A 113 47.17 29.12 -23.62
C SER A 113 46.21 28.16 -24.31
N LYS A 114 46.72 27.40 -25.29
CA LYS A 114 45.88 26.42 -26.03
C LYS A 114 45.35 25.31 -25.14
N ASN A 115 46.08 24.92 -24.11
CA ASN A 115 45.64 23.88 -23.16
C ASN A 115 45.58 24.47 -21.75
N SER A 116 44.45 24.27 -21.08
CA SER A 116 44.22 24.68 -19.71
C SER A 116 43.77 23.45 -18.87
N TYR A 117 44.41 23.24 -17.77
CA TYR A 117 44.13 22.19 -16.81
C TYR A 117 43.79 22.86 -15.49
N SER A 118 42.71 22.43 -14.90
CA SER A 118 42.35 22.80 -13.52
C SER A 118 41.87 21.59 -12.76
N MET A 119 42.30 21.46 -11.53
CA MET A 119 41.77 20.48 -10.58
C MET A 119 41.66 21.15 -9.23
N GLY A 120 40.61 20.80 -8.51
CA GLY A 120 40.36 21.38 -7.21
C GLY A 120 39.49 20.54 -6.31
N VAL A 121 39.56 20.87 -5.02
CA VAL A 121 38.68 20.36 -4.01
C VAL A 121 37.92 21.55 -3.44
N SER A 122 36.59 21.46 -3.47
CA SER A 122 35.72 22.44 -2.84
C SER A 122 35.02 21.83 -1.60
N PHE A 123 34.82 22.67 -0.63
CA PHE A 123 34.13 22.38 0.61
C PHE A 123 33.08 23.45 0.81
N THR A 124 31.85 23.01 1.14
CA THR A 124 30.76 23.94 1.48
C THR A 124 29.97 23.34 2.64
N GLN A 125 29.66 24.18 3.64
CA GLN A 125 28.82 23.80 4.76
C GLN A 125 27.83 24.92 5.06
N THR A 126 26.56 24.55 5.14
CA THR A 126 25.49 25.43 5.61
C THR A 126 25.63 25.63 7.12
N LEU A 127 25.87 26.88 7.55
CA LEU A 127 25.92 27.25 8.97
C LEU A 127 24.55 27.70 9.48
N TYR A 128 23.81 28.40 8.63
CA TYR A 128 22.44 28.81 8.92
C TYR A 128 21.61 28.83 7.65
N SER A 129 20.47 28.12 7.70
CA SER A 129 19.44 28.18 6.67
C SER A 129 18.10 27.85 7.31
N ARG A 130 17.15 28.77 7.24
CA ARG A 130 15.78 28.53 7.69
C ARG A 130 15.15 27.37 6.91
N LYS A 131 15.49 27.25 5.64
CA LYS A 131 14.97 26.19 4.76
C LYS A 131 15.41 24.81 5.23
N VAL A 132 16.67 24.62 5.61
CA VAL A 132 17.19 23.33 6.13
C VAL A 132 16.49 22.93 7.44
N GLY A 133 16.30 23.89 8.35
CA GLY A 133 15.60 23.60 9.61
C GLY A 133 14.14 23.14 9.39
N VAL A 134 13.41 23.80 8.49
CA VAL A 134 12.03 23.39 8.16
C VAL A 134 12.00 22.08 7.36
N ALA A 135 12.98 21.82 6.46
CA ALA A 135 13.08 20.57 5.74
C ALA A 135 13.26 19.35 6.67
N LEU A 136 14.08 19.50 7.71
CA LEU A 136 14.22 18.47 8.76
C LEU A 136 12.91 18.21 9.52
N ASP A 137 12.18 19.27 9.85
CA ASP A 137 10.89 19.16 10.53
C ASP A 137 9.82 18.50 9.64
N ILE A 138 9.85 18.76 8.32
CA ILE A 138 9.02 18.05 7.32
C ILE A 138 9.40 16.59 7.27
N ALA A 139 10.69 16.25 7.21
CA ALA A 139 11.15 14.86 7.11
C ALA A 139 10.69 14.02 8.32
N HIS A 140 10.76 14.55 9.54
CA HIS A 140 10.22 13.88 10.73
C HIS A 140 8.69 13.73 10.68
N THR A 141 7.96 14.75 10.24
CA THR A 141 6.49 14.62 10.10
C THR A 141 6.10 13.63 9.00
N TYR A 142 6.95 13.49 7.97
CA TYR A 142 6.75 12.47 6.94
C TYR A 142 7.00 11.06 7.46
N GLU A 143 7.97 10.87 8.38
CA GLU A 143 8.17 9.61 9.09
C GLU A 143 6.91 9.23 9.87
N ASP A 144 6.35 10.15 10.68
CA ASP A 144 5.07 9.93 11.40
C ASP A 144 3.93 9.57 10.43
N TYR A 145 3.86 10.25 9.29
CA TYR A 145 2.87 9.97 8.24
C TYR A 145 2.99 8.56 7.68
N THR A 146 4.22 8.09 7.42
CA THR A 146 4.45 6.73 6.88
C THR A 146 4.13 5.65 7.91
N GLU A 147 4.32 5.92 9.21
CA GLU A 147 3.89 5.02 10.28
C GLU A 147 2.36 4.84 10.30
N GLU A 148 1.61 5.95 10.22
CA GLU A 148 0.15 5.87 10.15
C GLU A 148 -0.34 5.24 8.84
N ALA A 149 0.35 5.46 7.73
CA ALA A 149 0.07 4.79 6.46
C ALA A 149 0.31 3.27 6.53
N TYR A 150 1.37 2.84 7.21
CA TYR A 150 1.62 1.42 7.50
C TYR A 150 0.50 0.82 8.36
N ARG A 151 0.08 1.51 9.43
CA ARG A 151 -1.06 1.07 10.26
C ARG A 151 -2.35 0.98 9.46
N ALA A 152 -2.64 1.93 8.58
CA ALA A 152 -3.80 1.89 7.71
C ALA A 152 -3.76 0.69 6.75
N THR A 153 -2.59 0.40 6.17
CA THR A 153 -2.39 -0.74 5.28
C THR A 153 -2.58 -2.08 6.02
N THR A 154 -1.99 -2.24 7.18
CA THR A 154 -2.14 -3.46 7.99
C THR A 154 -3.60 -3.71 8.42
N GLN A 155 -4.33 -2.65 8.80
CA GLN A 155 -5.75 -2.74 9.10
C GLN A 155 -6.58 -3.09 7.85
N GLY A 156 -6.27 -2.49 6.71
CA GLY A 156 -6.94 -2.79 5.43
C GLY A 156 -6.73 -4.24 5.00
N VAL A 157 -5.49 -4.75 5.09
CA VAL A 157 -5.17 -6.16 4.80
C VAL A 157 -5.88 -7.09 5.79
N THR A 158 -5.88 -6.77 7.08
CA THR A 158 -6.61 -7.55 8.10
C THR A 158 -8.10 -7.64 7.77
N LEU A 159 -8.73 -6.54 7.38
CA LEU A 159 -10.12 -6.52 6.95
C LEU A 159 -10.35 -7.38 5.71
N ALA A 160 -9.49 -7.26 4.70
CA ALA A 160 -9.59 -8.04 3.46
C ALA A 160 -9.46 -9.55 3.75
N VAL A 161 -8.52 -9.94 4.62
CA VAL A 161 -8.36 -11.34 5.05
C VAL A 161 -9.59 -11.84 5.81
N LYS A 162 -10.14 -11.07 6.76
CA LYS A 162 -11.39 -11.45 7.48
C LYS A 162 -12.53 -11.70 6.50
N LYS A 163 -12.74 -10.79 5.53
CA LYS A 163 -13.79 -10.92 4.50
C LYS A 163 -13.59 -12.15 3.62
N ALA A 164 -12.37 -12.36 3.13
CA ALA A 164 -12.05 -13.52 2.28
C ALA A 164 -12.18 -14.82 3.05
N TYR A 165 -11.75 -14.86 4.31
CA TYR A 165 -11.86 -16.02 5.20
C TYR A 165 -13.32 -16.41 5.45
N TYR A 166 -14.17 -15.45 5.83
CA TYR A 166 -15.61 -15.70 6.00
C TYR A 166 -16.29 -16.04 4.68
N GLY A 167 -15.80 -15.49 3.56
CA GLY A 167 -16.25 -15.86 2.22
C GLY A 167 -15.99 -17.33 1.89
N VAL A 168 -14.83 -17.88 2.27
CA VAL A 168 -14.53 -19.31 2.12
C VAL A 168 -15.48 -20.15 3.00
N LEU A 169 -15.68 -19.77 4.27
CA LEU A 169 -16.61 -20.48 5.15
C LEU A 169 -18.06 -20.48 4.63
N LEU A 170 -18.50 -19.32 4.10
CA LEU A 170 -19.80 -19.25 3.41
C LEU A 170 -19.88 -20.23 2.24
N CYS A 171 -18.88 -20.22 1.35
CA CYS A 171 -18.86 -21.12 0.19
C CYS A 171 -18.86 -22.59 0.60
N VAL A 172 -18.18 -22.97 1.70
CA VAL A 172 -18.25 -24.33 2.26
C VAL A 172 -19.68 -24.67 2.65
N LYS A 173 -20.40 -23.76 3.34
CA LYS A 173 -21.81 -23.99 3.72
C LYS A 173 -22.75 -24.05 2.52
N LEU A 174 -22.50 -23.26 1.48
CA LEU A 174 -23.28 -23.33 0.24
C LEU A 174 -23.06 -24.64 -0.50
N VAL A 175 -21.84 -25.15 -0.58
CA VAL A 175 -21.54 -26.47 -1.16
C VAL A 175 -22.24 -27.57 -0.36
N GLU A 176 -22.19 -27.52 0.97
CA GLU A 176 -22.87 -28.48 1.85
C GLU A 176 -24.39 -28.50 1.61
N ALA A 177 -25.04 -27.33 1.57
CA ALA A 177 -26.47 -27.19 1.32
C ALA A 177 -26.88 -27.70 -0.08
N ASN A 178 -26.11 -27.32 -1.14
CA ASN A 178 -26.41 -27.77 -2.50
C ASN A 178 -26.16 -29.27 -2.67
N LYS A 179 -25.15 -29.84 -2.01
CA LYS A 179 -24.88 -31.28 -2.04
C LYS A 179 -26.01 -32.04 -1.40
N GLN A 180 -26.46 -31.62 -0.21
CA GLN A 180 -27.63 -32.23 0.47
C GLN A 180 -28.88 -32.14 -0.41
N GLY A 181 -29.12 -30.97 -1.04
CA GLY A 181 -30.21 -30.78 -2.01
C GLY A 181 -30.13 -31.74 -3.18
N LEU A 182 -28.96 -31.89 -3.81
CA LEU A 182 -28.75 -32.81 -4.93
C LEU A 182 -28.97 -34.28 -4.51
N ASP A 183 -28.44 -34.70 -3.34
CA ASP A 183 -28.60 -36.06 -2.86
C ASP A 183 -30.09 -36.42 -2.67
N ILE A 184 -30.90 -35.48 -2.16
CA ILE A 184 -32.33 -35.66 -2.00
C ILE A 184 -33.03 -35.75 -3.36
N VAL A 185 -32.75 -34.87 -4.29
CA VAL A 185 -33.34 -34.86 -5.65
C VAL A 185 -32.98 -36.15 -6.39
N ARG A 186 -31.71 -36.61 -6.28
CA ARG A 186 -31.24 -37.85 -6.90
C ARG A 186 -31.99 -39.07 -6.34
N ALA A 187 -32.10 -39.18 -5.03
CA ALA A 187 -32.82 -40.26 -4.38
C ALA A 187 -34.32 -40.27 -4.78
N ASN A 188 -34.92 -39.08 -4.90
CA ASN A 188 -36.31 -38.95 -5.37
C ASN A 188 -36.47 -39.40 -6.81
N CYS A 189 -35.58 -39.00 -7.73
CA CYS A 189 -35.58 -39.42 -9.12
C CYS A 189 -35.44 -40.93 -9.29
N GLU A 190 -34.54 -41.57 -8.54
CA GLU A 190 -34.37 -43.03 -8.50
C GLU A 190 -35.62 -43.74 -8.02
N ASN A 191 -36.26 -43.23 -6.96
CA ASN A 191 -37.52 -43.81 -6.44
C ASN A 191 -38.64 -43.72 -7.50
N ILE A 192 -38.82 -42.57 -8.14
CA ILE A 192 -39.85 -42.40 -9.19
C ILE A 192 -39.58 -43.30 -10.39
N ARG A 193 -38.29 -43.41 -10.81
CA ARG A 193 -37.90 -44.31 -11.91
C ARG A 193 -38.23 -45.75 -11.57
N SER A 194 -38.02 -46.20 -10.30
CA SER A 194 -38.42 -47.52 -9.83
C SER A 194 -39.94 -47.69 -9.87
N GLN A 195 -40.72 -46.72 -9.40
CA GLN A 195 -42.18 -46.76 -9.44
C GLN A 195 -42.72 -46.80 -10.85
N TYR A 196 -42.17 -46.02 -11.81
CA TYR A 196 -42.52 -46.04 -13.19
C TYR A 196 -42.28 -47.41 -13.85
N ASN A 197 -41.11 -48.03 -13.56
CA ASN A 197 -40.79 -49.37 -14.05
C ASN A 197 -41.75 -50.47 -13.54
N HIS A 198 -42.38 -50.24 -12.41
CA HIS A 198 -43.39 -51.11 -11.85
C HIS A 198 -44.82 -50.72 -12.20
N GLY A 199 -45.00 -49.68 -13.05
CA GLY A 199 -46.33 -49.22 -13.49
C GLY A 199 -47.07 -48.37 -12.45
N ASN A 200 -46.41 -47.91 -11.37
CA ASN A 200 -47.01 -47.20 -10.24
C ASN A 200 -46.81 -45.67 -10.31
N ALA A 201 -46.10 -45.17 -11.34
CA ALA A 201 -45.90 -43.73 -11.57
C ALA A 201 -46.14 -43.38 -13.03
N ALA A 202 -46.57 -42.15 -13.30
CA ALA A 202 -46.75 -41.64 -14.68
C ALA A 202 -45.41 -41.25 -15.32
N GLU A 203 -45.32 -41.38 -16.66
CA GLU A 203 -44.15 -40.94 -17.44
C GLU A 203 -43.84 -39.46 -17.18
N TYR A 204 -44.86 -38.63 -17.05
CA TYR A 204 -44.73 -37.21 -16.73
C TYR A 204 -43.98 -36.99 -15.41
N ASP A 205 -44.22 -37.76 -14.39
CA ASP A 205 -43.57 -37.66 -13.08
C ASP A 205 -42.08 -38.03 -13.17
N LEU A 206 -41.75 -39.04 -13.99
CA LEU A 206 -40.36 -39.45 -14.23
C LEU A 206 -39.61 -38.35 -14.98
N LEU A 207 -40.16 -37.85 -16.11
CA LEU A 207 -39.53 -36.77 -16.89
C LEU A 207 -39.31 -35.52 -16.06
N ARG A 208 -40.25 -35.15 -15.22
CA ARG A 208 -40.14 -34.03 -14.30
C ARG A 208 -38.99 -34.21 -13.28
N ALA A 209 -38.87 -35.41 -12.69
CA ALA A 209 -37.80 -35.70 -11.74
C ALA A 209 -36.42 -35.70 -12.41
N GLU A 210 -36.32 -36.17 -13.65
CA GLU A 210 -35.10 -36.13 -14.46
C GLU A 210 -34.69 -34.70 -14.80
N VAL A 211 -35.64 -33.82 -15.19
CA VAL A 211 -35.38 -32.39 -15.43
C VAL A 211 -34.91 -31.69 -14.18
N GLU A 212 -35.54 -31.99 -13.00
CA GLU A 212 -35.10 -31.38 -11.73
C GLU A 212 -33.68 -31.81 -11.33
N LEU A 213 -33.35 -33.10 -11.52
CA LEU A 213 -31.98 -33.59 -11.30
C LEU A 213 -30.98 -32.87 -12.23
N ALA A 214 -31.30 -32.80 -13.50
CA ALA A 214 -30.46 -32.14 -14.50
C ALA A 214 -30.25 -30.62 -14.22
N ASN A 215 -31.24 -29.95 -13.60
CA ASN A 215 -31.14 -28.55 -13.22
C ASN A 215 -30.36 -28.35 -11.89
N THR A 216 -30.38 -29.34 -11.01
CA THR A 216 -29.74 -29.24 -9.68
C THR A 216 -28.24 -29.55 -9.73
N GLU A 217 -27.79 -30.48 -10.57
CA GLU A 217 -26.37 -30.83 -10.72
C GLU A 217 -25.47 -29.63 -11.06
N PRO A 218 -25.80 -28.75 -12.02
CA PRO A 218 -25.01 -27.57 -12.33
C PRO A 218 -24.90 -26.57 -11.16
N THR A 219 -25.88 -26.52 -10.27
CA THR A 219 -25.84 -25.61 -9.11
C THR A 219 -24.77 -26.04 -8.09
N LEU A 220 -24.61 -27.36 -7.88
CA LEU A 220 -23.51 -27.88 -7.06
C LEU A 220 -22.15 -27.58 -7.68
N ILE A 221 -21.97 -27.83 -8.98
CA ILE A 221 -20.73 -27.56 -9.69
C ILE A 221 -20.37 -26.05 -9.58
N SER A 222 -21.36 -25.18 -9.72
CA SER A 222 -21.17 -23.73 -9.55
C SER A 222 -20.73 -23.37 -8.11
N ALA A 223 -21.34 -24.00 -7.10
CA ALA A 223 -20.95 -23.78 -5.70
C ALA A 223 -19.52 -24.27 -5.42
N GLU A 224 -19.11 -25.43 -5.96
CA GLU A 224 -17.75 -25.96 -5.83
C GLU A 224 -16.73 -25.06 -6.54
N ASN A 225 -17.04 -24.54 -7.72
CA ASN A 225 -16.19 -23.59 -8.42
C ASN A 225 -16.04 -22.28 -7.63
N ASN A 226 -17.13 -21.77 -7.06
CA ASN A 226 -17.09 -20.58 -6.21
C ASN A 226 -16.23 -20.80 -4.96
N LEU A 227 -16.29 -21.97 -4.35
CA LEU A 227 -15.41 -22.34 -3.23
C LEU A 227 -13.93 -22.35 -3.63
N LEU A 228 -13.63 -22.92 -4.79
CA LEU A 228 -12.25 -22.91 -5.33
C LEU A 228 -11.75 -21.49 -5.55
N LEU A 229 -12.56 -20.62 -6.18
CA LEU A 229 -12.22 -19.21 -6.41
C LEU A 229 -12.06 -18.44 -5.10
N ALA A 230 -12.93 -18.64 -4.11
CA ALA A 230 -12.82 -18.02 -2.79
C ALA A 230 -11.53 -18.46 -2.07
N ARG A 231 -11.16 -19.75 -2.12
CA ARG A 231 -9.88 -20.24 -1.59
C ARG A 231 -8.69 -19.59 -2.31
N ASN A 232 -8.74 -19.45 -3.63
CA ASN A 232 -7.66 -18.83 -4.39
C ASN A 232 -7.53 -17.33 -4.06
N ALA A 233 -8.64 -16.61 -3.87
CA ALA A 233 -8.63 -15.22 -3.43
C ALA A 233 -7.97 -15.08 -2.05
N LEU A 234 -8.30 -15.97 -1.10
CA LEU A 234 -7.65 -15.99 0.21
C LEU A 234 -6.14 -16.29 0.09
N LYS A 235 -5.74 -17.31 -0.70
CA LYS A 235 -4.32 -17.64 -0.94
C LYS A 235 -3.54 -16.44 -1.49
N THR A 236 -4.14 -15.68 -2.41
CA THR A 236 -3.51 -14.46 -2.98
C THR A 236 -3.25 -13.42 -1.91
N LEU A 237 -4.21 -13.17 -1.01
CA LEU A 237 -4.03 -12.24 0.11
C LEU A 237 -2.95 -12.70 1.10
N LEU A 238 -2.81 -14.00 1.29
CA LEU A 238 -1.82 -14.63 2.17
C LEU A 238 -0.45 -14.81 1.50
N ALA A 239 -0.31 -14.46 0.22
CA ALA A 239 0.85 -14.72 -0.62
C ALA A 239 1.27 -16.22 -0.65
N ILE A 240 0.31 -17.14 -0.51
CA ILE A 240 0.50 -18.59 -0.60
C ILE A 240 0.41 -19.02 -2.08
N PRO A 241 1.28 -19.94 -2.56
CA PRO A 241 1.16 -20.50 -3.91
C PRO A 241 -0.20 -21.14 -4.15
N LEU A 242 -0.77 -20.95 -5.36
CA LEU A 242 -2.12 -21.46 -5.70
C LEU A 242 -2.22 -22.99 -5.68
N GLU A 243 -1.11 -23.68 -5.83
CA GLU A 243 -1.00 -25.15 -5.82
C GLU A 243 -1.09 -25.75 -4.41
N THR A 244 -0.92 -24.94 -3.37
CA THR A 244 -1.00 -25.39 -1.97
C THR A 244 -2.46 -25.74 -1.63
N ASP A 245 -2.69 -26.92 -1.08
CA ASP A 245 -4.03 -27.26 -0.58
C ASP A 245 -4.28 -26.59 0.78
N VAL A 246 -5.25 -25.66 0.80
CA VAL A 246 -5.61 -24.88 1.98
C VAL A 246 -7.02 -25.22 2.40
N ASP A 247 -7.17 -25.61 3.67
CA ASP A 247 -8.46 -25.77 4.32
C ASP A 247 -8.67 -24.71 5.39
N VAL A 248 -9.89 -24.22 5.49
CA VAL A 248 -10.26 -23.16 6.44
C VAL A 248 -11.14 -23.79 7.51
N THR A 249 -10.71 -23.68 8.77
CA THR A 249 -11.44 -24.23 9.91
C THR A 249 -11.75 -23.12 10.90
N GLY A 250 -13.03 -22.98 11.29
CA GLY A 250 -13.46 -21.98 12.26
C GLY A 250 -14.95 -22.02 12.48
N GLU A 251 -15.38 -21.33 13.50
CA GLU A 251 -16.79 -21.20 13.81
C GLU A 251 -17.44 -20.19 12.85
N PHE A 252 -18.42 -20.69 12.08
CA PHE A 252 -19.30 -19.90 11.24
C PHE A 252 -20.64 -19.73 11.98
N THR A 253 -20.55 -19.05 13.12
CA THR A 253 -21.67 -18.88 14.07
C THR A 253 -21.91 -17.42 14.37
N PHE A 254 -23.14 -17.12 14.69
CA PHE A 254 -23.54 -15.80 15.17
C PHE A 254 -23.29 -15.70 16.68
N GLU A 255 -22.40 -14.80 17.07
CA GLU A 255 -22.24 -14.37 18.46
C GLU A 255 -22.95 -13.02 18.66
N GLU A 256 -23.86 -12.98 19.63
CA GLU A 256 -24.54 -11.73 19.96
C GLU A 256 -23.54 -10.73 20.56
N VAL A 257 -23.16 -9.73 19.79
CA VAL A 257 -22.38 -8.58 20.26
C VAL A 257 -23.35 -7.42 20.44
N ALA A 258 -23.46 -6.90 21.66
CA ALA A 258 -24.16 -5.65 21.88
C ALA A 258 -23.38 -4.51 21.16
N PRO A 259 -23.99 -3.82 20.19
CA PRO A 259 -23.30 -2.70 19.55
C PRO A 259 -23.09 -1.62 20.62
N PRO A 260 -21.86 -1.02 20.68
CA PRO A 260 -21.66 0.17 21.50
C PRO A 260 -22.55 1.32 21.02
N LEU A 261 -22.72 2.33 21.86
CA LEU A 261 -23.52 3.51 21.48
C LEU A 261 -22.89 4.15 20.23
N LEU A 262 -23.72 4.47 19.24
CA LEU A 262 -23.28 5.04 17.94
C LEU A 262 -22.35 6.25 18.11
N GLU A 263 -22.63 7.12 19.06
CA GLU A 263 -21.83 8.33 19.32
C GLU A 263 -20.45 8.00 19.91
N GLU A 264 -20.35 6.93 20.72
CA GLU A 264 -19.06 6.45 21.24
C GLU A 264 -18.23 5.87 20.10
N SER A 265 -18.82 5.01 19.24
CA SER A 265 -18.16 4.46 18.05
C SER A 265 -17.67 5.54 17.09
N ARG A 266 -18.44 6.61 16.88
CA ARG A 266 -18.04 7.73 16.02
C ARG A 266 -16.87 8.51 16.58
N THR A 267 -16.88 8.77 17.89
CA THR A 267 -15.79 9.49 18.56
C THR A 267 -14.52 8.66 18.56
N GLU A 268 -14.62 7.38 18.85
CA GLU A 268 -13.52 6.45 18.82
C GLU A 268 -12.93 6.31 17.40
N ALA A 269 -13.77 6.20 16.38
CA ALA A 269 -13.34 6.16 14.98
C ALA A 269 -12.51 7.39 14.58
N LEU A 270 -12.94 8.59 14.93
CA LEU A 270 -12.24 9.83 14.60
C LEU A 270 -10.89 9.98 15.33
N SER A 271 -10.75 9.35 16.50
CA SER A 271 -9.50 9.39 17.27
C SER A 271 -8.51 8.31 16.89
N ASN A 272 -8.98 7.09 16.59
CA ASN A 272 -8.14 5.90 16.47
C ASN A 272 -7.91 5.44 15.03
N ASN A 273 -8.71 5.94 14.06
CA ASN A 273 -8.58 5.50 12.67
C ASN A 273 -7.28 6.04 12.04
N PRO A 274 -6.36 5.16 11.59
CA PRO A 274 -5.06 5.58 11.08
C PRO A 274 -5.15 6.34 9.76
N SER A 275 -6.20 6.13 8.95
CA SER A 275 -6.40 6.91 7.73
C SER A 275 -6.70 8.38 8.05
N ILE A 276 -7.47 8.66 9.10
CA ILE A 276 -7.73 10.03 9.55
C ILE A 276 -6.47 10.63 10.19
N ALA A 277 -5.72 9.85 10.98
CA ALA A 277 -4.44 10.28 11.54
C ALA A 277 -3.44 10.65 10.42
N GLY A 278 -3.33 9.83 9.38
CA GLY A 278 -2.50 10.11 8.20
C GLY A 278 -2.92 11.40 7.47
N LEU A 279 -4.24 11.67 7.33
CA LEU A 279 -4.71 12.92 6.71
C LEU A 279 -4.39 14.16 7.57
N LYS A 280 -4.43 14.06 8.91
CA LYS A 280 -3.99 15.13 9.81
C LYS A 280 -2.50 15.43 9.66
N LEU A 281 -1.67 14.38 9.55
CA LEU A 281 -0.24 14.53 9.34
C LEU A 281 0.07 15.12 7.95
N ARG A 282 -0.69 14.73 6.92
CA ARG A 282 -0.58 15.32 5.58
C ARG A 282 -0.93 16.83 5.60
N GLU A 283 -1.99 17.23 6.32
CA GLU A 283 -2.33 18.66 6.52
C GLU A 283 -1.17 19.39 7.21
N SER A 284 -0.57 18.80 8.26
CA SER A 284 0.61 19.36 8.95
C SER A 284 1.83 19.48 8.03
N LEU A 285 2.08 18.48 7.15
CA LEU A 285 3.15 18.56 6.14
C LEU A 285 2.97 19.76 5.21
N LEU A 286 1.74 20.02 4.75
CA LEU A 286 1.44 21.15 3.87
C LEU A 286 1.48 22.49 4.62
N GLU A 287 1.13 22.53 5.91
CA GLU A 287 1.36 23.70 6.76
C GLU A 287 2.86 24.02 6.87
N LYS A 288 3.70 23.00 7.07
CA LYS A 288 5.16 23.16 7.10
C LYS A 288 5.73 23.54 5.73
N ASN A 289 5.08 23.11 4.61
CA ASN A 289 5.44 23.54 3.27
C ASN A 289 5.24 25.06 3.08
N ILE A 290 4.22 25.66 3.69
CA ILE A 290 4.10 27.14 3.73
C ILE A 290 5.35 27.75 4.39
N SER A 291 5.85 27.13 5.45
CA SER A 291 7.04 27.61 6.18
C SER A 291 8.33 27.44 5.37
N ILE A 292 8.44 26.41 4.52
CA ILE A 292 9.58 26.24 3.59
C ILE A 292 9.58 27.32 2.51
N GLU A 293 8.42 27.65 1.93
CA GLU A 293 8.34 28.72 0.96
C GLU A 293 8.63 30.09 1.60
N LYS A 294 8.13 30.35 2.80
CA LYS A 294 8.47 31.56 3.57
C LYS A 294 9.95 31.64 3.94
N ALA A 295 10.69 30.52 3.97
CA ALA A 295 12.12 30.53 4.24
C ALA A 295 12.92 31.31 3.19
N GLY A 296 12.36 31.51 1.99
CA GLY A 296 12.93 32.40 0.96
C GLY A 296 13.09 33.86 1.38
N TYR A 297 12.36 34.32 2.40
CA TYR A 297 12.52 35.66 2.97
C TYR A 297 13.63 35.79 4.01
N PHE A 298 14.33 34.69 4.34
CA PHE A 298 15.39 34.70 5.35
C PHE A 298 16.76 34.58 4.70
N PRO A 299 17.80 35.17 5.31
CA PRO A 299 19.17 34.99 4.85
C PRO A 299 19.66 33.56 5.07
N SER A 300 20.63 33.15 4.26
CA SER A 300 21.43 31.93 4.49
C SER A 300 22.90 32.28 4.66
N LEU A 301 23.58 31.55 5.55
CA LEU A 301 24.99 31.68 5.84
C LEU A 301 25.68 30.34 5.60
N SER A 302 26.72 30.33 4.77
CA SER A 302 27.54 29.15 4.51
C SER A 302 29.04 29.45 4.70
N LEU A 303 29.74 28.43 5.17
CA LEU A 303 31.20 28.38 5.15
C LEU A 303 31.61 27.70 3.84
N PHE A 304 32.56 28.29 3.12
CA PHE A 304 33.11 27.65 1.94
C PHE A 304 34.63 27.65 1.98
N GLY A 305 35.22 26.66 1.31
CA GLY A 305 36.66 26.59 1.07
C GLY A 305 36.92 25.94 -0.28
N ALA A 306 37.94 26.42 -0.98
CA ALA A 306 38.35 25.86 -2.27
C ALA A 306 39.87 25.84 -2.36
N TYR A 307 40.42 24.64 -2.58
CA TYR A 307 41.78 24.46 -3.00
C TYR A 307 41.79 24.18 -4.51
N GLN A 308 42.50 24.97 -5.28
CA GLN A 308 42.57 24.83 -6.73
C GLN A 308 44.01 24.77 -7.17
N SER A 309 44.33 23.91 -8.10
CA SER A 309 45.61 23.82 -8.80
C SER A 309 45.33 23.93 -10.30
N GLN A 310 45.94 24.89 -10.96
CA GLN A 310 45.73 25.12 -12.37
C GLN A 310 47.05 25.28 -13.13
N SER A 311 47.08 24.89 -14.39
CA SER A 311 48.19 25.05 -15.29
C SER A 311 47.69 25.35 -16.70
N GLN A 312 48.45 26.18 -17.39
CA GLN A 312 48.15 26.54 -18.79
C GLN A 312 49.43 26.43 -19.62
N ASP A 313 49.37 25.78 -20.77
CA ASP A 313 50.50 25.63 -21.69
C ASP A 313 50.03 25.47 -23.13
N ASN A 314 50.88 25.84 -24.06
CA ASN A 314 50.61 25.67 -25.50
C ASN A 314 51.02 24.31 -26.06
N THR A 315 51.79 23.53 -25.29
CA THR A 315 52.30 22.22 -25.64
C THR A 315 51.67 21.13 -24.75
N PHE A 316 51.81 19.84 -25.10
CA PHE A 316 51.38 18.69 -24.26
C PHE A 316 52.53 18.16 -23.40
N ASN A 317 53.52 18.93 -23.06
CA ASN A 317 54.63 18.47 -22.23
C ASN A 317 54.38 18.68 -20.72
N PHE A 318 53.70 17.76 -20.08
CA PHE A 318 53.29 17.80 -18.67
C PHE A 318 54.46 18.00 -17.68
N SER A 319 55.67 17.55 -18.02
CA SER A 319 56.83 17.70 -17.14
C SER A 319 57.32 19.14 -16.98
N LYS A 320 56.88 20.05 -17.89
CA LYS A 320 57.25 21.46 -17.87
C LYS A 320 56.14 22.38 -17.38
N TYR A 321 54.99 21.82 -17.00
CA TYR A 321 53.85 22.66 -16.60
C TYR A 321 54.11 23.31 -15.26
N LEU A 322 53.88 24.61 -15.20
CA LEU A 322 53.86 25.37 -13.99
C LEU A 322 52.46 25.31 -13.37
N TRP A 323 52.38 24.74 -12.17
CA TRP A 323 51.13 24.61 -11.44
C TRP A 323 50.99 25.77 -10.44
N ALA A 324 50.04 26.67 -10.74
CA ALA A 324 49.60 27.69 -9.79
C ALA A 324 48.58 27.07 -8.80
N LYS A 325 48.80 27.30 -7.50
CA LYS A 325 47.96 26.79 -6.43
C LYS A 325 47.30 27.94 -5.70
N SER A 326 46.03 27.81 -5.38
CA SER A 326 45.27 28.73 -4.56
C SER A 326 44.47 28.04 -3.50
N LEU A 327 44.32 28.64 -2.33
CA LEU A 327 43.48 28.19 -1.25
C LEU A 327 42.66 29.37 -0.74
N ASN A 328 41.36 29.26 -0.85
CA ASN A 328 40.41 30.28 -0.41
C ASN A 328 39.49 29.66 0.66
N VAL A 329 39.25 30.39 1.73
CA VAL A 329 38.28 30.05 2.77
C VAL A 329 37.54 31.33 3.13
N GLY A 330 36.20 31.20 3.28
CA GLY A 330 35.40 32.37 3.56
C GLY A 330 33.98 32.02 4.04
N LEU A 331 33.29 33.07 4.44
CA LEU A 331 31.86 33.01 4.77
C LEU A 331 31.08 33.70 3.67
N GLN A 332 29.97 33.10 3.26
CA GLN A 332 29.05 33.66 2.30
C GLN A 332 27.69 33.85 2.96
N LEU A 333 27.26 35.12 3.04
CA LEU A 333 25.89 35.50 3.43
C LEU A 333 25.11 35.81 2.16
N SER A 334 24.01 35.09 1.95
CA SER A 334 23.10 35.32 0.81
C SER A 334 21.72 35.73 1.35
N TYR A 335 21.25 36.89 0.84
CA TYR A 335 19.91 37.40 1.19
C TYR A 335 19.30 38.07 -0.05
N THR A 336 18.12 37.54 -0.44
CA THR A 336 17.42 38.07 -1.61
C THR A 336 16.49 39.21 -1.18
N LEU A 337 16.82 40.44 -1.61
CA LEU A 337 16.03 41.65 -1.27
C LEU A 337 14.75 41.76 -2.10
N PHE A 338 14.79 41.32 -3.36
CA PHE A 338 13.64 41.34 -4.26
C PHE A 338 13.75 40.22 -5.29
N ASP A 339 12.74 39.41 -5.39
CA ASP A 339 12.65 38.22 -6.26
C ASP A 339 11.49 38.27 -7.29
N GLY A 340 10.97 39.49 -7.54
CA GLY A 340 9.83 39.67 -8.45
C GLY A 340 8.51 39.12 -7.88
N PHE A 341 8.32 39.13 -6.55
CA PHE A 341 7.14 38.59 -5.82
C PHE A 341 7.00 37.06 -5.88
N LYS A 342 8.03 36.36 -6.32
CA LYS A 342 8.02 34.89 -6.49
C LYS A 342 7.78 34.16 -5.18
N THR A 343 8.46 34.53 -4.11
CA THR A 343 8.28 33.92 -2.77
C THR A 343 6.86 34.14 -2.25
N GLY A 344 6.29 35.35 -2.46
CA GLY A 344 4.90 35.63 -2.10
C GLY A 344 3.91 34.74 -2.83
N ALA A 345 4.04 34.62 -4.15
CA ALA A 345 3.15 33.79 -4.98
C ALA A 345 3.27 32.28 -4.61
N ARG A 346 4.47 31.77 -4.31
CA ARG A 346 4.66 30.40 -3.85
C ARG A 346 4.08 30.14 -2.47
N THR A 347 4.21 31.11 -1.56
CA THR A 347 3.58 31.03 -0.24
C THR A 347 2.05 30.97 -0.33
N GLU A 348 1.47 31.74 -1.26
CA GLU A 348 0.02 31.72 -1.51
C GLU A 348 -0.41 30.38 -2.09
N GLN A 349 0.31 29.82 -3.07
CA GLN A 349 0.05 28.49 -3.61
C GLN A 349 0.10 27.42 -2.52
N ALA A 350 1.14 27.39 -1.69
CA ALA A 350 1.26 26.45 -0.58
C ALA A 350 0.12 26.64 0.46
N SER A 351 -0.36 27.85 0.68
CA SER A 351 -1.50 28.12 1.55
C SER A 351 -2.81 27.55 1.00
N VAL A 352 -3.01 27.63 -0.32
CA VAL A 352 -4.18 27.02 -0.99
C VAL A 352 -4.10 25.50 -0.91
N GLU A 353 -2.93 24.89 -1.16
CA GLU A 353 -2.73 23.44 -1.03
C GLU A 353 -3.04 22.93 0.40
N HIS A 354 -2.64 23.70 1.42
CA HIS A 354 -2.99 23.38 2.80
C HIS A 354 -4.51 23.43 3.06
N GLU A 355 -5.22 24.46 2.57
CA GLU A 355 -6.68 24.54 2.69
C GLU A 355 -7.37 23.41 1.93
N GLU A 356 -6.88 23.01 0.75
CA GLU A 356 -7.39 21.85 0.02
C GLU A 356 -7.26 20.57 0.85
N ALA A 357 -6.11 20.33 1.48
CA ALA A 357 -5.90 19.16 2.34
C ALA A 357 -6.83 19.17 3.55
N ARG A 358 -7.06 20.34 4.15
CA ARG A 358 -8.03 20.51 5.24
C ARG A 358 -9.44 20.10 4.82
N TYR A 359 -9.91 20.55 3.65
CA TYR A 359 -11.21 20.13 3.13
C TYR A 359 -11.26 18.64 2.81
N GLN A 360 -10.17 18.05 2.28
CA GLN A 360 -10.07 16.61 2.05
C GLN A 360 -10.20 15.82 3.36
N ARG A 361 -9.54 16.27 4.43
CA ARG A 361 -9.67 15.67 5.76
C ARG A 361 -11.10 15.77 6.30
N MET A 362 -11.73 16.94 6.24
CA MET A 362 -13.12 17.12 6.69
C MET A 362 -14.07 16.18 5.94
N LYS A 363 -13.93 16.07 4.61
CA LYS A 363 -14.71 15.14 3.80
C LYS A 363 -14.49 13.69 4.23
N ALA A 364 -13.25 13.29 4.53
CA ALA A 364 -12.93 11.95 4.99
C ALA A 364 -13.52 11.65 6.38
N GLU A 365 -13.49 12.62 7.30
CA GLU A 365 -14.11 12.50 8.63
C GLU A 365 -15.63 12.32 8.53
N GLU A 366 -16.29 13.07 7.64
CA GLU A 366 -17.73 12.90 7.35
C GLU A 366 -18.02 11.53 6.74
N GLY A 367 -17.18 11.09 5.78
CA GLY A 367 -17.28 9.78 5.18
C GLY A 367 -17.12 8.64 6.20
N LEU A 368 -16.17 8.78 7.13
CA LEU A 368 -15.96 7.79 8.20
C LEU A 368 -17.16 7.68 9.13
N ARG A 369 -17.79 8.80 9.50
CA ARG A 369 -19.01 8.80 10.31
C ARG A 369 -20.15 8.03 9.62
N VAL A 370 -20.31 8.22 8.31
CA VAL A 370 -21.30 7.48 7.51
C VAL A 370 -20.94 6.00 7.44
N GLN A 371 -19.65 5.65 7.30
CA GLN A 371 -19.19 4.27 7.26
C GLN A 371 -19.48 3.54 8.58
N VAL A 372 -19.19 4.15 9.73
CA VAL A 372 -19.50 3.59 11.05
C VAL A 372 -21.01 3.33 11.16
N GLN A 373 -21.83 4.33 10.86
CA GLN A 373 -23.29 4.19 10.90
C GLN A 373 -23.81 3.09 9.96
N SER A 374 -23.28 3.04 8.75
CA SER A 374 -23.67 2.00 7.77
C SER A 374 -23.31 0.59 8.27
N ALA A 375 -22.14 0.42 8.88
CA ALA A 375 -21.71 -0.86 9.43
C ALA A 375 -22.62 -1.31 10.58
N GLU A 376 -22.97 -0.41 11.51
CA GLU A 376 -23.90 -0.70 12.61
C GLU A 376 -25.30 -1.07 12.10
N LEU A 377 -25.86 -0.29 11.15
CA LEU A 377 -27.17 -0.59 10.56
C LEU A 377 -27.18 -1.98 9.88
N LYS A 378 -26.10 -2.33 9.17
CA LYS A 378 -25.96 -3.65 8.55
C LYS A 378 -25.86 -4.76 9.59
N MET A 379 -25.17 -4.55 10.70
CA MET A 379 -25.13 -5.52 11.81
C MET A 379 -26.52 -5.77 12.39
N VAL A 380 -27.30 -4.70 12.63
CA VAL A 380 -28.67 -4.80 13.15
C VAL A 380 -29.60 -5.51 12.16
N GLU A 381 -29.49 -5.16 10.87
CA GLU A 381 -30.26 -5.83 9.81
C GLU A 381 -29.90 -7.32 9.70
N ALA A 382 -28.60 -7.65 9.64
CA ALA A 382 -28.14 -9.03 9.55
C ALA A 382 -28.58 -9.86 10.76
N LYS A 383 -28.52 -9.31 11.99
CA LYS A 383 -29.03 -9.96 13.18
C LYS A 383 -30.51 -10.34 13.04
N LYS A 384 -31.37 -9.38 12.64
CA LYS A 384 -32.80 -9.67 12.44
C LYS A 384 -33.05 -10.72 11.36
N ARG A 385 -32.24 -10.70 10.29
CA ARG A 385 -32.30 -11.73 9.23
C ARG A 385 -31.90 -13.10 9.76
N ILE A 386 -30.85 -13.21 10.57
CA ILE A 386 -30.41 -14.45 11.19
C ILE A 386 -31.55 -15.05 12.04
N GLU A 387 -32.14 -14.24 12.92
CA GLU A 387 -33.28 -14.69 13.79
C GLU A 387 -34.48 -15.15 12.96
N GLY A 388 -34.80 -14.43 11.87
CA GLY A 388 -35.88 -14.80 10.96
C GLY A 388 -35.59 -16.08 10.17
N GLN A 389 -34.37 -16.21 9.61
CA GLN A 389 -34.01 -17.38 8.81
C GLN A 389 -33.84 -18.65 9.65
N GLN A 390 -33.42 -18.55 10.90
CA GLN A 390 -33.36 -19.69 11.81
C GLN A 390 -34.75 -20.31 11.99
N LYS A 391 -35.78 -19.47 12.22
CA LYS A 391 -37.18 -19.94 12.29
C LYS A 391 -37.67 -20.54 10.97
N ASN A 392 -37.26 -19.91 9.82
CA ASN A 392 -37.60 -20.45 8.51
C ASN A 392 -37.01 -21.84 8.27
N ILE A 393 -35.77 -22.12 8.69
CA ILE A 393 -35.16 -23.44 8.61
C ILE A 393 -36.00 -24.46 9.40
N GLU A 394 -36.33 -24.20 10.68
CA GLU A 394 -37.12 -25.07 11.50
C GLU A 394 -38.49 -25.39 10.86
N GLN A 395 -39.14 -24.37 10.24
CA GLN A 395 -40.42 -24.55 9.57
C GLN A 395 -40.26 -25.35 8.26
N ALA A 396 -39.22 -25.08 7.50
CA ALA A 396 -38.94 -25.79 6.25
C ALA A 396 -38.59 -27.26 6.49
N GLU A 397 -37.81 -27.58 7.53
CA GLU A 397 -37.53 -28.97 7.93
C GLU A 397 -38.81 -29.75 8.30
N LYS A 398 -39.70 -29.11 9.06
CA LYS A 398 -41.02 -29.71 9.37
C LYS A 398 -41.86 -29.90 8.12
N ALA A 399 -41.87 -28.92 7.19
CA ALA A 399 -42.60 -29.02 5.92
C ALA A 399 -42.07 -30.16 5.06
N VAL A 400 -40.77 -30.33 4.93
CA VAL A 400 -40.14 -31.45 4.20
C VAL A 400 -40.54 -32.78 4.84
N HIS A 401 -40.50 -32.90 6.18
CA HIS A 401 -40.89 -34.13 6.87
C HIS A 401 -42.36 -34.51 6.64
N ILE A 402 -43.25 -33.51 6.70
CA ILE A 402 -44.68 -33.71 6.43
C ILE A 402 -44.91 -34.11 4.97
N ALA A 403 -44.31 -33.37 4.01
CA ALA A 403 -44.45 -33.64 2.58
C ALA A 403 -43.92 -35.04 2.22
N GLN A 404 -42.80 -35.47 2.81
CA GLN A 404 -42.22 -36.80 2.62
C GLN A 404 -43.11 -37.89 3.15
N THR A 405 -43.72 -37.69 4.32
CA THR A 405 -44.67 -38.67 4.93
C THR A 405 -45.95 -38.80 4.09
N ARG A 406 -46.52 -37.65 3.64
CA ARG A 406 -47.70 -37.63 2.79
C ARG A 406 -47.44 -38.30 1.45
N TYR A 407 -46.29 -38.02 0.82
CA TYR A 407 -45.90 -38.64 -0.45
C TYR A 407 -45.73 -40.16 -0.31
N LYS A 408 -45.04 -40.63 0.73
CA LYS A 408 -44.89 -42.06 1.01
C LYS A 408 -46.24 -42.78 1.27
N SER A 409 -47.23 -42.09 1.85
CA SER A 409 -48.55 -42.60 2.09
C SER A 409 -49.51 -42.51 0.89
N GLY A 410 -49.03 -41.97 -0.25
CA GLY A 410 -49.83 -41.85 -1.47
C GLY A 410 -50.88 -40.72 -1.48
N VAL A 411 -50.92 -39.87 -0.41
CA VAL A 411 -51.88 -38.76 -0.28
C VAL A 411 -51.26 -37.39 -0.60
N GLY A 412 -49.96 -37.33 -0.80
CA GLY A 412 -49.21 -36.11 -1.20
C GLY A 412 -48.73 -36.21 -2.66
N THR A 413 -48.48 -35.08 -3.28
CA THR A 413 -47.92 -35.00 -4.61
C THR A 413 -46.38 -34.89 -4.57
N GLN A 414 -45.72 -35.33 -5.66
CA GLN A 414 -44.28 -35.11 -5.88
C GLN A 414 -43.92 -33.62 -5.83
N LEU A 415 -44.80 -32.78 -6.37
CA LEU A 415 -44.59 -31.32 -6.40
C LEU A 415 -44.49 -30.75 -4.97
N GLU A 416 -45.41 -31.14 -4.07
CA GLU A 416 -45.35 -30.70 -2.65
C GLU A 416 -44.03 -31.08 -2.00
N LEU A 417 -43.50 -32.26 -2.27
CA LEU A 417 -42.21 -32.72 -1.73
C LEU A 417 -41.05 -31.91 -2.30
N LEU A 418 -40.99 -31.73 -3.64
CA LEU A 418 -39.93 -30.96 -4.28
C LEU A 418 -39.94 -29.49 -3.86
N ASP A 419 -41.11 -28.85 -3.81
CA ASP A 419 -41.25 -27.46 -3.39
C ASP A 419 -40.76 -27.26 -1.93
N SER A 420 -41.09 -28.20 -1.05
CA SER A 420 -40.64 -28.16 0.35
C SER A 420 -39.11 -28.33 0.47
N GLN A 421 -38.49 -29.20 -0.34
CA GLN A 421 -37.03 -29.38 -0.41
C GLN A 421 -36.28 -28.15 -0.90
N VAL A 422 -36.77 -27.54 -2.00
CA VAL A 422 -36.23 -26.28 -2.52
C VAL A 422 -36.34 -25.17 -1.49
N ALA A 423 -37.47 -25.09 -0.78
CA ALA A 423 -37.68 -24.14 0.31
C ALA A 423 -36.68 -24.31 1.45
N LEU A 424 -36.37 -25.56 1.85
CA LEU A 424 -35.35 -25.84 2.87
C LEU A 424 -33.95 -25.41 2.42
N THR A 425 -33.51 -25.83 1.23
CA THR A 425 -32.22 -25.47 0.69
C THR A 425 -32.08 -23.95 0.61
N ARG A 426 -33.14 -23.26 0.19
CA ARG A 426 -33.17 -21.78 0.13
C ARG A 426 -33.07 -21.15 1.53
N ALA A 427 -33.76 -21.68 2.52
CA ALA A 427 -33.70 -21.21 3.92
C ALA A 427 -32.29 -21.38 4.51
N GLN A 428 -31.64 -22.53 4.28
CA GLN A 428 -30.25 -22.79 4.70
C GLN A 428 -29.28 -21.86 4.05
N THR A 429 -29.39 -21.62 2.73
CA THR A 429 -28.56 -20.67 1.99
C THR A 429 -28.72 -19.25 2.51
N ASN A 430 -29.97 -18.79 2.71
CA ASN A 430 -30.26 -17.45 3.22
C ASN A 430 -29.73 -17.25 4.66
N TYR A 431 -29.79 -18.28 5.50
CA TYR A 431 -29.23 -18.26 6.85
C TYR A 431 -27.70 -18.11 6.83
N ALA A 432 -27.02 -18.91 6.01
CA ALA A 432 -25.57 -18.79 5.83
C ALA A 432 -25.15 -17.40 5.32
N LEU A 433 -25.88 -16.86 4.35
CA LEU A 433 -25.66 -15.49 3.85
C LEU A 433 -25.87 -14.43 4.95
N ALA A 434 -26.90 -14.59 5.79
CA ALA A 434 -27.16 -13.64 6.88
C ALA A 434 -26.05 -13.65 7.94
N ILE A 435 -25.48 -14.83 8.26
CA ILE A 435 -24.30 -14.95 9.16
C ILE A 435 -23.09 -14.27 8.53
N TYR A 436 -22.82 -14.52 7.25
CA TYR A 436 -21.71 -13.90 6.53
C TYR A 436 -21.84 -12.38 6.55
N ASP A 437 -23.01 -11.83 6.22
CA ASP A 437 -23.26 -10.39 6.22
C ASP A 437 -23.03 -9.76 7.59
N PHE A 438 -23.41 -10.47 8.66
CA PHE A 438 -23.16 -10.03 10.03
C PHE A 438 -21.65 -9.98 10.35
N LEU A 439 -20.91 -11.05 10.04
CA LEU A 439 -19.48 -11.16 10.31
C LEU A 439 -18.68 -10.11 9.50
N VAL A 440 -19.07 -9.86 8.25
CA VAL A 440 -18.48 -8.82 7.42
C VAL A 440 -18.80 -7.43 7.97
N ALA A 441 -20.05 -7.16 8.35
CA ALA A 441 -20.44 -5.88 8.94
C ALA A 441 -19.72 -5.61 10.26
N LYS A 442 -19.53 -6.63 11.10
CA LYS A 442 -18.73 -6.56 12.34
C LYS A 442 -17.26 -6.23 12.03
N ALA A 443 -16.67 -6.87 11.01
CA ALA A 443 -15.32 -6.59 10.58
C ALA A 443 -15.17 -5.17 10.01
N ASP A 444 -16.13 -4.70 9.20
CA ASP A 444 -16.18 -3.34 8.67
C ASP A 444 -16.29 -2.30 9.79
N TRP A 445 -17.13 -2.54 10.76
CA TRP A 445 -17.28 -1.68 11.94
C TRP A 445 -15.98 -1.61 12.74
N SER A 446 -15.38 -2.76 13.07
CA SER A 446 -14.12 -2.84 13.82
C SER A 446 -12.98 -2.08 13.11
N ASN A 447 -12.91 -2.19 11.77
CA ASN A 447 -11.93 -1.46 10.97
C ASN A 447 -12.20 0.05 10.95
N ALA A 448 -13.47 0.46 10.84
CA ALA A 448 -13.84 1.87 10.83
C ALA A 448 -13.53 2.56 12.17
N VAL A 449 -13.77 1.88 13.28
CA VAL A 449 -13.47 2.37 14.64
C VAL A 449 -11.95 2.35 14.93
N GLY A 450 -11.15 1.69 14.10
CA GLY A 450 -9.70 1.57 14.33
C GLY A 450 -9.32 0.52 15.38
N ALA A 451 -10.28 -0.34 15.77
CA ALA A 451 -10.10 -1.40 16.77
C ALA A 451 -9.57 -2.73 16.18
N ALA A 452 -9.23 -2.76 14.90
CA ALA A 452 -8.70 -3.97 14.24
C ALA A 452 -7.27 -4.25 14.73
N ARG A 453 -7.17 -4.99 15.83
CA ARG A 453 -5.97 -5.70 16.27
C ARG A 453 -5.99 -7.11 15.75
#